data_80408366da596f906f4fbeb1e7630a2d
#
_entry.id   80408366da596f906f4fbeb1e7630a2d
#
_cell.length_a   1.000
_cell.length_b   1.000
_cell.length_c   1.000
_cell.angle_alpha   90.00
_cell.angle_beta   90.00
_cell.angle_gamma   90.00
#
_symmetry.space_group_name_H-M   'P 1'
#
loop_
_entity.id
_entity.type
_entity.pdbx_description
1 polymer ?
#
loop_
_entity_poly.entity_id
_entity_poly.type
_entity_poly.pdbx_seq_one_letter_code
_entity_poly.pdbx_strand_id
1 'polypeptide(L)'
;MRIIPVILSALAFAAAGVGAYFAAGLTVSWIENSSATAVEKRLALEGFDWASVQTDGLKVVLEGEAASEALRFKALAAAGQIVEAARVIDNFTITDSRPPVAPKFSVEILRNDKSISLIGLVPTKADNANFKDRVARIAGDLPVADFLETADYPVPDAWSSVISYGLLALERLERSKISIGETQVEIEAIGESDAQKSKLLEELTRRTPADITSKIDISAPRPVITPFTLRFRITADGASFDACSADSPEAAVQILAAAKAAGLAEEAICRQGLGVPSPLWSKAATQAIAALAKLGGGSVTLSDADVTLTAPAGTDPTLFDTITSRLDGDLPEVFALNPILLVAPETPEDDAAIPEMVATLSPEGQVQIRGPVISPRAQRTLQTFAYAVFGSEDVYLSTKLQDNLPEGWMVRSLASLAGLSKLNSGIATVSPNAIDITGLTGRRSAKTDIAQILIDRLGDGAEFELEVTYLEELDPLARMLNGAECVAEITDLASQNKIKFEPGSANLDGDSRDTVQAIA
;
A
#
# COMPACT_ATOMS: atom_id res chain seq x y z
N MET A 1 -29.78 39.17 83.95
CA MET A 1 -28.32 39.28 83.61
C MET A 1 -27.91 38.26 82.49
N ARG A 2 -28.52 38.27 81.28
CA ARG A 2 -28.11 37.42 80.12
C ARG A 2 -28.00 38.19 78.82
N ILE A 3 -28.08 39.48 78.80
CA ILE A 3 -28.02 40.33 77.59
C ILE A 3 -26.59 40.66 77.19
N ILE A 4 -25.69 40.82 78.13
CA ILE A 4 -24.30 41.20 77.87
C ILE A 4 -23.52 40.22 77.04
N PRO A 5 -23.58 38.86 77.25
CA PRO A 5 -22.88 37.91 76.38
C PRO A 5 -23.44 37.84 74.94
N VAL A 6 -24.72 38.11 74.75
CA VAL A 6 -25.38 38.15 73.41
C VAL A 6 -24.91 39.40 72.63
N ILE A 7 -24.80 40.58 73.34
CA ILE A 7 -24.28 41.80 72.70
C ILE A 7 -22.78 41.66 72.36
N LEU A 8 -21.99 41.03 73.23
CA LEU A 8 -20.57 40.77 72.96
C LEU A 8 -20.36 39.80 71.80
N SER A 9 -21.16 38.73 71.70
CA SER A 9 -21.07 37.80 70.53
C SER A 9 -21.55 38.47 69.24
N ALA A 10 -22.60 39.31 69.29
CA ALA A 10 -23.06 40.06 68.12
C ALA A 10 -22.01 41.07 67.63
N LEU A 11 -21.33 41.76 68.56
CA LEU A 11 -20.23 42.65 68.22
C LEU A 11 -19.00 41.92 67.67
N ALA A 12 -18.68 40.74 68.20
CA ALA A 12 -17.60 39.88 67.67
C ALA A 12 -17.91 39.42 66.27
N PHE A 13 -19.14 38.97 65.96
CA PHE A 13 -19.56 38.58 64.60
C PHE A 13 -19.57 39.79 63.66
N ALA A 14 -20.01 40.95 64.10
CA ALA A 14 -19.97 42.15 63.27
C ALA A 14 -18.52 42.56 62.96
N ALA A 15 -17.60 42.52 63.96
CA ALA A 15 -16.18 42.83 63.78
C ALA A 15 -15.52 41.79 62.84
N ALA A 16 -15.85 40.48 62.95
CA ALA A 16 -15.38 39.43 62.06
C ALA A 16 -15.90 39.65 60.64
N GLY A 17 -17.16 40.00 60.45
CA GLY A 17 -17.75 40.36 59.18
C GLY A 17 -17.09 41.53 58.47
N VAL A 18 -16.84 42.59 59.20
CA VAL A 18 -16.09 43.79 58.73
C VAL A 18 -14.65 43.37 58.36
N GLY A 19 -13.99 42.61 59.21
CA GLY A 19 -12.63 42.11 58.97
C GLY A 19 -12.58 41.18 57.69
N ALA A 20 -13.55 40.35 57.54
CA ALA A 20 -13.66 39.47 56.32
C ALA A 20 -13.90 40.30 55.04
N TYR A 21 -14.73 41.35 55.14
CA TYR A 21 -14.98 42.25 54.02
C TYR A 21 -13.70 42.98 53.55
N PHE A 22 -12.92 43.54 54.51
CA PHE A 22 -11.66 44.16 54.19
C PHE A 22 -10.60 43.18 53.69
N ALA A 23 -10.52 41.98 54.30
CA ALA A 23 -9.63 40.92 53.84
C ALA A 23 -9.98 40.45 52.42
N ALA A 24 -11.26 40.30 52.09
CA ALA A 24 -11.70 39.95 50.74
C ALA A 24 -11.30 41.03 49.73
N GLY A 25 -11.50 42.31 50.06
CA GLY A 25 -11.06 43.44 49.20
C GLY A 25 -9.54 43.42 48.92
N LEU A 26 -8.73 43.20 49.96
CA LEU A 26 -7.27 43.12 49.82
C LEU A 26 -6.82 41.92 48.97
N THR A 27 -7.48 40.75 49.11
CA THR A 27 -7.16 39.57 48.32
C THR A 27 -7.56 39.73 46.84
N VAL A 28 -8.69 40.39 46.54
CA VAL A 28 -9.09 40.71 45.18
C VAL A 28 -8.06 41.62 44.52
N SER A 29 -7.72 42.75 45.16
CA SER A 29 -6.73 43.68 44.59
C SER A 29 -5.34 43.06 44.43
N TRP A 30 -4.95 42.13 45.30
CA TRP A 30 -3.69 41.41 45.16
C TRP A 30 -3.73 40.45 43.94
N ILE A 31 -4.83 39.69 43.73
CA ILE A 31 -5.01 38.81 42.59
C ILE A 31 -5.04 39.60 41.28
N GLU A 32 -5.77 40.71 41.24
CA GLU A 32 -5.85 41.61 40.09
C GLU A 32 -4.45 42.11 39.68
N ASN A 33 -3.72 42.71 40.60
CA ASN A 33 -2.38 43.23 40.33
C ASN A 33 -1.38 42.14 39.94
N SER A 34 -1.45 40.97 40.59
CA SER A 34 -0.58 39.84 40.28
C SER A 34 -0.86 39.29 38.89
N SER A 35 -2.15 39.14 38.52
CA SER A 35 -2.56 38.64 37.19
C SER A 35 -2.19 39.66 36.12
N ALA A 36 -2.46 40.94 36.31
CA ALA A 36 -2.11 41.99 35.36
C ALA A 36 -0.60 42.04 35.09
N THR A 37 0.21 42.13 36.16
CA THR A 37 1.67 42.20 36.02
C THR A 37 2.27 40.96 35.34
N ALA A 38 1.75 39.77 35.65
CA ALA A 38 2.24 38.53 35.05
C ALA A 38 1.91 38.46 33.55
N VAL A 39 0.70 38.85 33.14
CA VAL A 39 0.28 38.89 31.74
C VAL A 39 1.01 39.98 30.97
N GLU A 40 1.11 41.21 31.52
CA GLU A 40 1.89 42.31 30.91
C GLU A 40 3.34 41.90 30.63
N LYS A 41 3.98 41.30 31.63
CA LYS A 41 5.36 40.84 31.49
C LYS A 41 5.49 39.77 30.38
N ARG A 42 4.53 38.88 30.27
CA ARG A 42 4.53 37.87 29.23
C ARG A 42 4.34 38.48 27.85
N LEU A 43 3.39 39.39 27.69
CA LEU A 43 3.13 40.09 26.43
C LEU A 43 4.34 40.92 26.00
N ALA A 44 4.99 41.65 26.93
CA ALA A 44 6.21 42.40 26.64
C ALA A 44 7.39 41.51 26.22
N LEU A 45 7.57 40.34 26.86
CA LEU A 45 8.61 39.39 26.50
C LEU A 45 8.42 38.80 25.08
N GLU A 46 7.19 38.73 24.59
CA GLU A 46 6.86 38.25 23.23
C GLU A 46 6.74 39.42 22.21
N GLY A 47 7.01 40.68 22.65
CA GLY A 47 7.02 41.84 21.76
C GLY A 47 5.63 42.39 21.44
N PHE A 48 4.63 42.16 22.30
CA PHE A 48 3.27 42.69 22.15
C PHE A 48 3.11 43.99 22.97
N ASP A 49 4.02 44.96 22.81
CA ASP A 49 4.01 46.24 23.53
C ASP A 49 2.78 47.11 23.23
N TRP A 50 2.04 46.77 22.17
CA TRP A 50 0.79 47.42 21.80
C TRP A 50 -0.42 46.95 22.60
N ALA A 51 -0.29 45.85 23.35
CA ALA A 51 -1.35 45.28 24.15
C ALA A 51 -1.32 45.81 25.58
N SER A 52 -2.39 46.41 26.03
CA SER A 52 -2.61 46.83 27.44
C SER A 52 -3.46 45.79 28.17
N VAL A 53 -3.21 45.64 29.45
CA VAL A 53 -3.88 44.68 30.32
C VAL A 53 -4.67 45.40 31.38
N GLN A 54 -5.95 45.12 31.49
CA GLN A 54 -6.80 45.55 32.59
C GLN A 54 -7.36 44.35 33.32
N THR A 55 -7.61 44.50 34.63
CA THR A 55 -8.19 43.41 35.43
C THR A 55 -9.46 43.86 36.12
N ASP A 56 -10.47 42.97 36.13
CA ASP A 56 -11.72 43.15 36.87
C ASP A 56 -12.03 41.83 37.60
N GLY A 57 -11.68 41.80 38.87
CA GLY A 57 -11.74 40.61 39.69
C GLY A 57 -10.83 39.50 39.14
N LEU A 58 -11.41 38.39 38.68
CA LEU A 58 -10.67 37.27 38.08
C LEU A 58 -10.50 37.39 36.56
N LYS A 59 -11.14 38.38 35.92
CA LYS A 59 -11.08 38.58 34.48
C LYS A 59 -9.87 39.43 34.11
N VAL A 60 -9.26 39.10 32.98
CA VAL A 60 -8.16 39.87 32.38
C VAL A 60 -8.64 40.36 31.01
N VAL A 61 -8.80 41.65 30.88
CA VAL A 61 -9.24 42.32 29.65
C VAL A 61 -8.00 42.78 28.90
N LEU A 62 -7.87 42.38 27.66
CA LEU A 62 -6.77 42.80 26.79
C LEU A 62 -7.30 43.82 25.79
N GLU A 63 -6.65 44.97 25.72
CA GLU A 63 -7.00 46.10 24.85
C GLU A 63 -5.78 46.56 24.06
N GLY A 64 -6.00 47.07 22.84
CA GLY A 64 -4.93 47.59 22.00
C GLY A 64 -5.22 47.42 20.54
N GLU A 65 -4.32 47.89 19.70
CA GLU A 65 -4.43 47.78 18.22
C GLU A 65 -3.44 46.77 17.69
N ALA A 66 -3.95 45.62 17.27
CA ALA A 66 -3.15 44.56 16.61
C ALA A 66 -2.97 44.88 15.15
N ALA A 67 -1.73 44.77 14.63
CA ALA A 67 -1.44 44.98 13.22
C ALA A 67 -1.98 43.87 12.29
N SER A 68 -2.43 42.75 12.85
CA SER A 68 -3.07 41.64 12.10
C SER A 68 -3.82 40.71 13.04
N GLU A 69 -4.79 39.93 12.48
CA GLU A 69 -5.51 38.89 13.21
C GLU A 69 -4.56 37.84 13.81
N ALA A 70 -3.50 37.47 13.08
CA ALA A 70 -2.50 36.52 13.55
C ALA A 70 -1.75 37.01 14.81
N LEU A 71 -1.46 38.32 14.91
CA LEU A 71 -0.83 38.93 16.10
C LEU A 71 -1.81 39.01 17.27
N ARG A 72 -3.08 39.34 17.01
CA ARG A 72 -4.16 39.28 18.01
C ARG A 72 -4.26 37.90 18.64
N PHE A 73 -4.36 36.83 17.83
CA PHE A 73 -4.41 35.44 18.34
C PHE A 73 -3.16 35.04 19.11
N LYS A 74 -1.98 35.47 18.68
CA LYS A 74 -0.74 35.19 19.41
C LYS A 74 -0.72 35.87 20.78
N ALA A 75 -1.17 37.12 20.87
CA ALA A 75 -1.25 37.85 22.15
C ALA A 75 -2.26 37.18 23.10
N LEU A 76 -3.44 36.77 22.59
CA LEU A 76 -4.42 36.00 23.36
C LEU A 76 -3.85 34.65 23.86
N ALA A 77 -3.14 33.93 23.00
CA ALA A 77 -2.50 32.67 23.37
C ALA A 77 -1.41 32.87 24.43
N ALA A 78 -0.62 33.96 24.35
CA ALA A 78 0.39 34.31 25.35
C ALA A 78 -0.23 34.62 26.72
N ALA A 79 -1.33 35.36 26.75
CA ALA A 79 -2.08 35.63 27.98
C ALA A 79 -2.71 34.37 28.57
N GLY A 80 -3.24 33.47 27.71
CA GLY A 80 -3.84 32.19 28.10
C GLY A 80 -2.83 31.18 28.69
N GLN A 81 -1.53 31.40 28.51
CA GLN A 81 -0.49 30.59 29.18
C GLN A 81 -0.26 31.01 30.64
N ILE A 82 -0.65 32.23 31.01
CA ILE A 82 -0.45 32.79 32.35
C ILE A 82 -1.73 32.69 33.20
N VAL A 83 -2.88 32.94 32.59
CA VAL A 83 -4.20 32.84 33.24
C VAL A 83 -5.07 31.89 32.43
N GLU A 84 -6.05 31.28 33.10
CA GLU A 84 -6.99 30.38 32.40
C GLU A 84 -7.68 31.11 31.23
N ALA A 85 -7.69 30.52 30.05
CA ALA A 85 -8.19 31.15 28.82
C ALA A 85 -9.64 31.69 28.94
N ALA A 86 -10.49 31.01 29.72
CA ALA A 86 -11.85 31.48 30.02
C ALA A 86 -11.94 32.81 30.79
N ARG A 87 -10.84 33.26 31.37
CA ARG A 87 -10.74 34.53 32.12
C ARG A 87 -10.24 35.66 31.23
N VAL A 88 -9.72 35.39 30.05
CA VAL A 88 -9.20 36.39 29.11
C VAL A 88 -10.36 36.94 28.28
N ILE A 89 -10.56 38.25 28.32
CA ILE A 89 -11.52 38.99 27.51
C ILE A 89 -10.74 39.74 26.44
N ASP A 90 -11.13 39.52 25.20
CA ASP A 90 -10.51 40.11 24.03
C ASP A 90 -11.26 41.37 23.58
N ASN A 91 -10.64 42.50 23.74
CA ASN A 91 -11.07 43.83 23.30
C ASN A 91 -10.07 44.45 22.30
N PHE A 92 -9.25 43.64 21.63
CA PHE A 92 -8.33 44.14 20.61
C PHE A 92 -9.07 44.68 19.39
N THR A 93 -8.58 45.76 18.83
CA THR A 93 -8.95 46.26 17.50
C THR A 93 -7.86 45.90 16.51
N ILE A 94 -8.23 45.68 15.22
CA ILE A 94 -7.28 45.34 14.18
C ILE A 94 -7.12 46.53 13.24
N THR A 95 -5.88 46.97 13.09
CA THR A 95 -5.52 48.03 12.11
C THR A 95 -4.96 47.41 10.84
N ASP A 96 -5.71 46.51 10.20
CA ASP A 96 -5.22 45.91 8.94
C ASP A 96 -5.35 46.91 7.78
N SER A 97 -4.25 47.64 7.54
CA SER A 97 -4.13 48.63 6.45
C SER A 97 -3.65 47.99 5.13
N ARG A 98 -3.53 46.65 5.07
CA ARG A 98 -3.21 45.94 3.82
C ARG A 98 -4.48 45.68 3.03
N PRO A 99 -4.47 45.88 1.68
CA PRO A 99 -5.57 45.41 0.87
C PRO A 99 -5.75 43.89 1.12
N PRO A 100 -6.99 43.41 1.21
CA PRO A 100 -7.24 42.00 1.48
C PRO A 100 -6.55 41.16 0.41
N VAL A 101 -5.53 40.40 0.82
CA VAL A 101 -4.91 39.41 -0.07
C VAL A 101 -5.97 38.36 -0.31
N ALA A 102 -6.24 38.06 -1.59
CA ALA A 102 -7.19 37.01 -1.96
C ALA A 102 -6.83 35.71 -1.22
N PRO A 103 -7.77 35.10 -0.51
CA PRO A 103 -7.52 33.84 0.17
C PRO A 103 -7.24 32.75 -0.88
N LYS A 104 -6.41 31.79 -0.52
CA LYS A 104 -6.24 30.58 -1.33
C LYS A 104 -7.44 29.67 -1.13
N PHE A 105 -8.08 29.28 -2.22
CA PHE A 105 -9.15 28.29 -2.16
C PHE A 105 -8.59 26.90 -2.00
N SER A 106 -9.21 26.13 -1.11
CA SER A 106 -8.85 24.72 -0.90
C SER A 106 -10.02 23.95 -0.33
N VAL A 107 -10.07 22.64 -0.64
CA VAL A 107 -11.03 21.70 -0.08
C VAL A 107 -10.27 20.48 0.39
N GLU A 108 -10.46 20.11 1.65
CA GLU A 108 -10.06 18.80 2.16
C GLU A 108 -11.29 17.90 2.25
N ILE A 109 -11.18 16.71 1.66
CA ILE A 109 -12.18 15.64 1.73
C ILE A 109 -11.57 14.51 2.53
N LEU A 110 -12.17 14.19 3.66
CA LEU A 110 -11.76 13.07 4.50
C LEU A 110 -12.83 11.98 4.40
N ARG A 111 -12.48 10.81 3.90
CA ARG A 111 -13.38 9.65 3.82
C ARG A 111 -12.83 8.50 4.65
N ASN A 112 -13.68 7.94 5.47
CA ASN A 112 -13.43 6.71 6.20
C ASN A 112 -14.68 5.81 6.15
N ASP A 113 -14.62 4.65 6.81
CA ASP A 113 -15.70 3.64 6.81
C ASP A 113 -17.00 4.14 7.43
N LYS A 114 -17.00 5.30 8.10
CA LYS A 114 -18.15 5.80 8.87
C LYS A 114 -18.73 7.11 8.36
N SER A 115 -17.94 7.92 7.65
CA SER A 115 -18.34 9.28 7.27
C SER A 115 -17.46 9.87 6.17
N ILE A 116 -17.97 10.91 5.52
CA ILE A 116 -17.20 11.83 4.69
C ILE A 116 -17.29 13.22 5.32
N SER A 117 -16.15 13.91 5.43
CA SER A 117 -16.10 15.29 5.91
C SER A 117 -15.50 16.20 4.83
N LEU A 118 -16.13 17.34 4.61
CA LEU A 118 -15.70 18.39 3.70
C LEU A 118 -15.27 19.58 4.53
N ILE A 119 -14.04 20.05 4.36
CA ILE A 119 -13.49 21.18 5.11
C ILE A 119 -12.78 22.10 4.12
N GLY A 120 -12.97 23.40 4.23
CA GLY A 120 -12.21 24.33 3.41
C GLY A 120 -12.94 25.58 3.00
N LEU A 121 -12.29 26.36 2.13
CA LEU A 121 -12.81 27.61 1.58
C LEU A 121 -12.99 27.46 0.08
N VAL A 122 -14.19 27.75 -0.40
CA VAL A 122 -14.55 27.64 -1.83
C VAL A 122 -15.03 28.97 -2.40
N PRO A 123 -14.88 29.24 -3.70
CA PRO A 123 -15.42 30.44 -4.31
C PRO A 123 -16.95 30.44 -4.26
N THR A 124 -17.57 31.57 -3.90
CA THR A 124 -19.04 31.71 -3.86
C THR A 124 -19.67 31.48 -5.24
N LYS A 125 -18.95 31.85 -6.32
CA LYS A 125 -19.43 31.73 -7.71
C LYS A 125 -19.15 30.36 -8.33
N ALA A 126 -18.49 29.45 -7.62
CA ALA A 126 -18.33 28.06 -8.08
C ALA A 126 -19.63 27.28 -7.93
N ASP A 127 -19.77 26.19 -8.68
CA ASP A 127 -20.94 25.30 -8.61
C ASP A 127 -20.86 24.37 -7.37
N ASN A 128 -20.92 24.99 -6.20
CA ASN A 128 -20.78 24.30 -4.92
C ASN A 128 -21.96 23.34 -4.64
N ALA A 129 -23.13 23.62 -5.17
CA ALA A 129 -24.31 22.75 -5.02
C ALA A 129 -24.08 21.42 -5.74
N ASN A 130 -23.67 21.44 -7.00
CA ASN A 130 -23.36 20.23 -7.75
C ASN A 130 -22.18 19.45 -7.15
N PHE A 131 -21.17 20.12 -6.62
CA PHE A 131 -20.07 19.47 -5.89
C PHE A 131 -20.62 18.66 -4.69
N LYS A 132 -21.42 19.28 -3.84
CA LYS A 132 -22.03 18.63 -2.66
C LYS A 132 -22.97 17.48 -3.05
N ASP A 133 -23.78 17.66 -4.08
CA ASP A 133 -24.67 16.62 -4.61
C ASP A 133 -23.91 15.40 -5.15
N ARG A 134 -22.75 15.63 -5.78
CA ARG A 134 -21.87 14.54 -6.24
C ARG A 134 -21.23 13.82 -5.07
N VAL A 135 -20.77 14.54 -4.04
CA VAL A 135 -20.23 13.92 -2.82
C VAL A 135 -21.31 13.09 -2.13
N ALA A 136 -22.54 13.60 -2.00
CA ALA A 136 -23.66 12.88 -1.40
C ALA A 136 -23.99 11.58 -2.16
N ARG A 137 -23.94 11.60 -3.50
CA ARG A 137 -24.14 10.38 -4.30
C ARG A 137 -23.01 9.36 -4.10
N ILE A 138 -21.76 9.80 -4.00
CA ILE A 138 -20.61 8.92 -3.73
C ILE A 138 -20.69 8.36 -2.30
N ALA A 139 -21.16 9.15 -1.35
CA ALA A 139 -21.31 8.75 0.05
C ALA A 139 -22.34 7.64 0.23
N GLY A 140 -23.42 7.62 -0.60
CA GLY A 140 -24.53 6.68 -0.42
C GLY A 140 -25.17 6.84 0.95
N ASP A 141 -25.06 5.81 1.80
CA ASP A 141 -25.61 5.81 3.17
C ASP A 141 -24.68 6.44 4.22
N LEU A 142 -23.44 6.80 3.85
CA LEU A 142 -22.50 7.42 4.76
C LEU A 142 -22.90 8.87 5.07
N PRO A 143 -22.87 9.30 6.34
CA PRO A 143 -23.13 10.70 6.69
C PRO A 143 -22.03 11.61 6.14
N VAL A 144 -22.46 12.75 5.58
CA VAL A 144 -21.58 13.79 5.06
C VAL A 144 -21.61 14.99 6.00
N ALA A 145 -20.46 15.32 6.60
CA ALA A 145 -20.28 16.53 7.41
C ALA A 145 -19.71 17.65 6.53
N ASP A 146 -20.44 18.75 6.39
CA ASP A 146 -20.08 19.89 5.55
C ASP A 146 -19.62 21.06 6.41
N PHE A 147 -18.32 21.38 6.34
CA PHE A 147 -17.66 22.51 6.98
C PHE A 147 -17.01 23.44 5.93
N LEU A 148 -17.61 23.53 4.74
CA LEU A 148 -17.15 24.43 3.69
C LEU A 148 -17.62 25.85 3.95
N GLU A 149 -16.68 26.78 3.93
CA GLU A 149 -16.93 28.21 3.92
C GLU A 149 -16.84 28.77 2.49
N THR A 150 -17.48 29.90 2.23
CA THR A 150 -17.47 30.54 0.91
C THR A 150 -16.87 31.95 0.99
N ALA A 151 -16.12 32.34 -0.05
CA ALA A 151 -15.63 33.72 -0.20
C ALA A 151 -15.90 34.25 -1.60
N ASP A 152 -16.28 35.55 -1.71
CA ASP A 152 -16.59 36.20 -3.00
C ASP A 152 -15.32 36.73 -3.66
N TYR A 153 -14.55 35.82 -4.25
CA TYR A 153 -13.37 36.09 -5.06
C TYR A 153 -13.48 35.33 -6.39
N PRO A 154 -12.69 35.71 -7.41
CA PRO A 154 -12.69 35.01 -8.68
C PRO A 154 -12.42 33.50 -8.54
N VAL A 155 -13.14 32.69 -9.31
CA VAL A 155 -12.93 31.24 -9.39
C VAL A 155 -11.60 30.98 -10.09
N PRO A 156 -10.67 30.18 -9.53
CA PRO A 156 -9.42 29.81 -10.20
C PRO A 156 -9.69 29.05 -11.51
N ASP A 157 -8.85 29.27 -12.53
CA ASP A 157 -9.06 28.69 -13.87
C ASP A 157 -9.15 27.17 -13.85
N ALA A 158 -8.27 26.49 -13.10
CA ALA A 158 -8.25 25.03 -12.98
C ALA A 158 -9.23 24.45 -11.92
N TRP A 159 -10.06 25.29 -11.29
CA TRP A 159 -10.93 24.86 -10.18
C TRP A 159 -11.86 23.69 -10.55
N SER A 160 -12.45 23.74 -11.72
CA SER A 160 -13.32 22.68 -12.22
C SER A 160 -12.58 21.35 -12.40
N SER A 161 -11.35 21.41 -12.90
CA SER A 161 -10.49 20.23 -13.12
C SER A 161 -10.06 19.60 -11.81
N VAL A 162 -9.57 20.41 -10.84
CA VAL A 162 -9.15 19.87 -9.51
C VAL A 162 -10.32 19.29 -8.74
N ILE A 163 -11.50 19.91 -8.75
CA ILE A 163 -12.71 19.38 -8.11
C ILE A 163 -13.17 18.08 -8.77
N SER A 164 -13.19 18.03 -10.10
CA SER A 164 -13.61 16.82 -10.83
C SER A 164 -12.67 15.66 -10.60
N TYR A 165 -11.36 15.92 -10.57
CA TYR A 165 -10.35 14.92 -10.28
C TYR A 165 -10.39 14.45 -8.82
N GLY A 166 -10.57 15.37 -7.86
CA GLY A 166 -10.77 15.02 -6.44
C GLY A 166 -12.00 14.15 -6.21
N LEU A 167 -13.11 14.41 -6.92
CA LEU A 167 -14.31 13.58 -6.86
C LEU A 167 -14.11 12.20 -7.49
N LEU A 168 -13.36 12.10 -8.59
CA LEU A 168 -12.95 10.82 -9.17
C LEU A 168 -12.15 10.00 -8.15
N ALA A 169 -11.18 10.63 -7.48
CA ALA A 169 -10.40 9.97 -6.44
C ALA A 169 -11.28 9.52 -5.26
N LEU A 170 -12.23 10.36 -4.82
CA LEU A 170 -13.17 10.03 -3.75
C LEU A 170 -14.04 8.81 -4.10
N GLU A 171 -14.47 8.67 -5.35
CA GLU A 171 -15.26 7.54 -5.82
C GLU A 171 -14.48 6.22 -5.77
N ARG A 172 -13.18 6.27 -6.05
CA ARG A 172 -12.30 5.10 -6.14
C ARG A 172 -11.67 4.68 -4.81
N LEU A 173 -11.60 5.59 -3.84
CA LEU A 173 -10.85 5.42 -2.60
C LEU A 173 -11.79 5.43 -1.40
N GLU A 174 -11.94 4.29 -0.74
CA GLU A 174 -12.85 4.15 0.42
C GLU A 174 -12.29 4.77 1.70
N ARG A 175 -10.96 4.80 1.83
CA ARG A 175 -10.26 5.43 2.95
C ARG A 175 -9.22 6.39 2.42
N SER A 176 -9.55 7.67 2.46
CA SER A 176 -8.70 8.68 1.83
C SER A 176 -8.81 10.05 2.48
N LYS A 177 -7.72 10.80 2.35
CA LYS A 177 -7.64 12.24 2.52
C LYS A 177 -7.27 12.85 1.17
N ILE A 178 -8.14 13.69 0.64
CA ILE A 178 -7.94 14.35 -0.64
C ILE A 178 -7.88 15.85 -0.38
N SER A 179 -6.71 16.45 -0.59
CA SER A 179 -6.47 17.88 -0.42
C SER A 179 -6.43 18.54 -1.80
N ILE A 180 -7.44 19.35 -2.08
CA ILE A 180 -7.64 20.04 -3.36
C ILE A 180 -7.23 21.49 -3.18
N GLY A 181 -6.23 21.93 -3.92
CA GLY A 181 -5.83 23.32 -4.04
C GLY A 181 -6.31 23.93 -5.36
N GLU A 182 -5.83 25.14 -5.70
CA GLU A 182 -6.25 25.86 -6.91
C GLU A 182 -5.78 25.20 -8.22
N THR A 183 -4.62 24.51 -8.19
CA THR A 183 -3.99 23.85 -9.36
C THR A 183 -3.40 22.49 -9.02
N GLN A 184 -3.56 22.01 -7.78
CA GLN A 184 -2.97 20.74 -7.34
C GLN A 184 -3.95 19.92 -6.54
N VAL A 185 -3.81 18.60 -6.62
CA VAL A 185 -4.56 17.65 -5.80
C VAL A 185 -3.58 16.68 -5.14
N GLU A 186 -3.58 16.64 -3.81
CA GLU A 186 -2.84 15.64 -3.04
C GLU A 186 -3.81 14.57 -2.55
N ILE A 187 -3.46 13.31 -2.76
CA ILE A 187 -4.27 12.15 -2.42
C ILE A 187 -3.45 11.25 -1.50
N GLU A 188 -3.90 11.09 -0.28
CA GLU A 188 -3.39 10.10 0.67
C GLU A 188 -4.46 9.05 0.90
N ALA A 189 -4.17 7.76 0.67
CA ALA A 189 -5.17 6.70 0.79
C ALA A 189 -4.59 5.40 1.34
N ILE A 190 -5.50 4.53 1.78
CA ILE A 190 -5.17 3.18 2.21
C ILE A 190 -5.96 2.21 1.35
N GLY A 191 -5.25 1.45 0.52
CA GLY A 191 -5.80 0.34 -0.26
C GLY A 191 -5.88 -0.95 0.56
N GLU A 192 -6.65 -1.92 0.09
CA GLU A 192 -6.82 -3.21 0.77
C GLU A 192 -5.65 -4.18 0.52
N SER A 193 -4.93 -3.99 -0.58
CA SER A 193 -3.82 -4.86 -0.99
C SER A 193 -2.84 -4.12 -1.90
N ASP A 194 -1.61 -4.66 -2.05
CA ASP A 194 -0.62 -4.13 -2.99
C ASP A 194 -1.10 -4.16 -4.45
N ALA A 195 -1.86 -5.19 -4.84
CA ALA A 195 -2.44 -5.27 -6.17
C ALA A 195 -3.47 -4.15 -6.40
N GLN A 196 -4.35 -3.90 -5.43
CA GLN A 196 -5.31 -2.81 -5.50
C GLN A 196 -4.61 -1.44 -5.48
N LYS A 197 -3.59 -1.26 -4.61
CA LYS A 197 -2.75 -0.05 -4.59
C LYS A 197 -2.16 0.25 -5.96
N SER A 198 -1.52 -0.75 -6.59
CA SER A 198 -0.90 -0.59 -7.91
C SER A 198 -1.92 -0.19 -8.97
N LYS A 199 -3.08 -0.86 -8.99
CA LYS A 199 -4.18 -0.56 -9.90
C LYS A 199 -4.72 0.86 -9.70
N LEU A 200 -4.98 1.26 -8.45
CA LEU A 200 -5.51 2.59 -8.13
C LEU A 200 -4.50 3.70 -8.45
N LEU A 201 -3.22 3.48 -8.13
CA LEU A 201 -2.15 4.42 -8.42
C LEU A 201 -2.03 4.65 -9.93
N GLU A 202 -2.04 3.58 -10.72
CA GLU A 202 -1.98 3.66 -12.17
C GLU A 202 -3.22 4.34 -12.76
N GLU A 203 -4.42 3.95 -12.32
CA GLU A 203 -5.67 4.56 -12.78
C GLU A 203 -5.71 6.06 -12.49
N LEU A 204 -5.40 6.48 -11.26
CA LEU A 204 -5.44 7.88 -10.87
C LEU A 204 -4.36 8.70 -11.57
N THR A 205 -3.13 8.16 -11.69
CA THR A 205 -2.05 8.84 -12.42
C THR A 205 -2.43 9.07 -13.88
N ARG A 206 -2.99 8.08 -14.54
CA ARG A 206 -3.39 8.14 -15.94
C ARG A 206 -4.54 9.13 -16.20
N ARG A 207 -5.43 9.30 -15.22
CA ARG A 207 -6.58 10.20 -15.29
C ARG A 207 -6.31 11.61 -14.76
N THR A 208 -5.08 11.92 -14.40
CA THR A 208 -4.70 13.27 -13.99
C THR A 208 -4.86 14.24 -15.18
N PRO A 209 -5.70 15.28 -15.08
CA PRO A 209 -5.82 16.30 -16.12
C PRO A 209 -4.50 17.04 -16.35
N ALA A 210 -4.25 17.48 -17.60
CA ALA A 210 -2.98 18.11 -17.99
C ALA A 210 -2.78 19.53 -17.41
N ASP A 211 -3.85 20.17 -16.97
CA ASP A 211 -3.87 21.53 -16.40
C ASP A 211 -3.67 21.56 -14.88
N ILE A 212 -3.50 20.39 -14.25
CA ILE A 212 -3.28 20.27 -12.80
C ILE A 212 -2.05 19.43 -12.48
N THR A 213 -1.58 19.53 -11.24
CA THR A 213 -0.59 18.62 -10.70
C THR A 213 -1.23 17.68 -9.66
N SER A 214 -0.88 16.40 -9.69
CA SER A 214 -1.33 15.44 -8.69
C SER A 214 -0.16 14.83 -7.94
N LYS A 215 -0.32 14.66 -6.63
CA LYS A 215 0.57 13.88 -5.78
C LYS A 215 -0.27 12.78 -5.15
N ILE A 216 0.09 11.53 -5.42
CA ILE A 216 -0.70 10.38 -5.02
C ILE A 216 0.16 9.49 -4.13
N ASP A 217 -0.27 9.29 -2.90
CA ASP A 217 0.35 8.37 -1.94
C ASP A 217 -0.71 7.37 -1.46
N ILE A 218 -0.65 6.16 -2.00
CA ILE A 218 -1.54 5.06 -1.60
C ILE A 218 -0.70 4.04 -0.85
N SER A 219 -0.97 3.86 0.43
CA SER A 219 -0.41 2.78 1.23
C SER A 219 -1.29 1.54 1.12
N ALA A 220 -0.72 0.36 1.31
CA ALA A 220 -1.46 -0.89 1.44
C ALA A 220 -0.94 -1.66 2.65
N PRO A 221 -1.78 -2.45 3.33
CA PRO A 221 -1.31 -3.39 4.32
C PRO A 221 -0.30 -4.33 3.66
N ARG A 222 0.85 -4.52 4.30
CA ARG A 222 1.82 -5.49 3.81
C ARG A 222 1.19 -6.89 3.84
N PRO A 223 1.27 -7.66 2.73
CA PRO A 223 0.72 -9.01 2.70
C PRO A 223 1.40 -9.90 3.75
N VAL A 224 0.67 -10.83 4.31
CA VAL A 224 1.28 -11.92 5.08
C VAL A 224 1.81 -12.94 4.07
N ILE A 225 3.11 -13.18 4.10
CA ILE A 225 3.79 -14.16 3.26
C ILE A 225 3.99 -15.43 4.12
N THR A 226 3.39 -16.54 3.70
CA THR A 226 3.51 -17.82 4.40
C THR A 226 3.53 -18.95 3.35
N PRO A 227 4.59 -19.77 3.30
CA PRO A 227 5.86 -19.61 4.03
C PRO A 227 6.63 -18.34 3.61
N PHE A 228 7.42 -17.76 4.53
CA PHE A 228 8.28 -16.60 4.21
C PHE A 228 9.53 -17.11 3.50
N THR A 229 9.60 -16.94 2.17
CA THR A 229 10.50 -17.70 1.31
C THR A 229 11.50 -16.81 0.56
N LEU A 230 12.73 -17.30 0.47
CA LEU A 230 13.75 -16.82 -0.43
C LEU A 230 14.38 -18.03 -1.12
N ARG A 231 14.50 -18.01 -2.46
CA ARG A 231 15.28 -19.00 -3.20
C ARG A 231 16.20 -18.30 -4.19
N PHE A 232 17.49 -18.56 -4.05
CA PHE A 232 18.53 -18.04 -4.91
C PHE A 232 19.33 -19.19 -5.52
N ARG A 233 19.56 -19.13 -6.83
CA ARG A 233 20.29 -20.15 -7.59
C ARG A 233 21.51 -19.57 -8.27
N ILE A 234 22.54 -20.41 -8.42
CA ILE A 234 23.70 -20.16 -9.27
C ILE A 234 23.84 -21.36 -10.21
N THR A 235 23.63 -21.12 -11.49
CA THR A 235 23.74 -22.12 -12.56
C THR A 235 24.82 -21.71 -13.57
N ALA A 236 25.02 -22.52 -14.62
CA ALA A 236 25.91 -22.16 -15.72
C ALA A 236 25.46 -20.89 -16.47
N ASP A 237 24.16 -20.60 -16.48
CA ASP A 237 23.55 -19.44 -17.14
C ASP A 237 23.62 -18.16 -16.29
N GLY A 238 24.00 -18.29 -15.01
CA GLY A 238 24.16 -17.17 -14.08
C GLY A 238 23.45 -17.35 -12.76
N ALA A 239 23.42 -16.26 -11.99
CA ALA A 239 22.76 -16.22 -10.70
C ALA A 239 21.38 -15.55 -10.82
N SER A 240 20.37 -16.11 -10.17
CA SER A 240 18.99 -15.60 -10.22
C SER A 240 18.19 -15.89 -8.95
N PHE A 241 17.18 -15.07 -8.69
CA PHE A 241 16.13 -15.40 -7.71
C PHE A 241 14.94 -16.09 -8.37
N ASP A 242 14.48 -17.17 -7.77
CA ASP A 242 13.16 -17.73 -8.05
C ASP A 242 12.11 -17.13 -7.11
N ALA A 243 12.50 -16.87 -5.84
CA ALA A 243 11.68 -16.15 -4.86
C ALA A 243 12.56 -15.24 -4.02
N CYS A 244 12.09 -14.04 -3.70
CA CYS A 244 12.74 -13.12 -2.77
C CYS A 244 11.68 -12.44 -1.89
N SER A 245 11.72 -12.72 -0.58
CA SER A 245 10.89 -12.04 0.41
C SER A 245 11.76 -11.26 1.40
N ALA A 246 11.29 -10.07 1.78
CA ALA A 246 11.94 -9.21 2.75
C ALA A 246 10.89 -8.61 3.70
N ASP A 247 11.26 -8.38 4.95
CA ASP A 247 10.39 -7.75 5.96
C ASP A 247 10.42 -6.22 5.90
N SER A 248 11.47 -5.66 5.29
CA SER A 248 11.67 -4.21 5.16
C SER A 248 12.41 -3.83 3.88
N PRO A 249 12.36 -2.56 3.44
CA PRO A 249 13.15 -2.07 2.33
C PRO A 249 14.65 -2.23 2.57
N GLU A 250 15.12 -2.01 3.80
CA GLU A 250 16.53 -2.12 4.20
C GLU A 250 17.02 -3.56 4.10
N ALA A 251 16.19 -4.52 4.54
CA ALA A 251 16.47 -5.94 4.39
C ALA A 251 16.55 -6.35 2.90
N ALA A 252 15.65 -5.85 2.07
CA ALA A 252 15.69 -6.09 0.63
C ALA A 252 16.98 -5.57 0.00
N VAL A 253 17.43 -4.37 0.34
CA VAL A 253 18.70 -3.80 -0.15
C VAL A 253 19.89 -4.66 0.25
N GLN A 254 19.94 -5.17 1.49
CA GLN A 254 21.03 -6.04 1.96
C GLN A 254 21.04 -7.37 1.19
N ILE A 255 19.89 -8.00 1.02
CA ILE A 255 19.76 -9.28 0.29
C ILE A 255 20.20 -9.11 -1.17
N LEU A 256 19.70 -8.07 -1.85
CA LEU A 256 20.06 -7.78 -3.24
C LEU A 256 21.53 -7.43 -3.41
N ALA A 257 22.15 -6.76 -2.46
CA ALA A 257 23.59 -6.48 -2.47
C ALA A 257 24.40 -7.77 -2.37
N ALA A 258 24.01 -8.71 -1.49
CA ALA A 258 24.66 -10.03 -1.38
C ALA A 258 24.50 -10.86 -2.66
N ALA A 259 23.30 -10.84 -3.26
CA ALA A 259 23.05 -11.53 -4.52
C ALA A 259 23.86 -10.96 -5.70
N LYS A 260 23.99 -9.63 -5.78
CA LYS A 260 24.89 -8.97 -6.77
C LYS A 260 26.35 -9.38 -6.58
N ALA A 261 26.82 -9.45 -5.33
CA ALA A 261 28.17 -9.94 -5.03
C ALA A 261 28.33 -11.43 -5.40
N ALA A 262 27.25 -12.22 -5.42
CA ALA A 262 27.23 -13.61 -5.83
C ALA A 262 26.99 -13.82 -7.34
N GLY A 263 26.95 -12.73 -8.14
CA GLY A 263 26.86 -12.80 -9.59
C GLY A 263 25.49 -12.50 -10.19
N LEU A 264 24.52 -12.00 -9.40
CA LEU A 264 23.23 -11.56 -9.94
C LEU A 264 23.42 -10.38 -10.89
N ALA A 265 23.13 -10.57 -12.17
CA ALA A 265 23.26 -9.56 -13.23
C ALA A 265 21.94 -8.82 -13.50
N GLU A 266 20.81 -9.49 -13.33
CA GLU A 266 19.48 -8.94 -13.59
C GLU A 266 18.97 -8.08 -12.42
N GLU A 267 18.07 -7.14 -12.75
CA GLU A 267 17.34 -6.41 -11.71
C GLU A 267 16.31 -7.33 -11.07
N ALA A 268 16.42 -7.52 -9.76
CA ALA A 268 15.47 -8.29 -8.98
C ALA A 268 14.79 -7.42 -7.93
N ILE A 269 13.56 -7.75 -7.60
CA ILE A 269 12.76 -7.07 -6.58
C ILE A 269 12.34 -8.09 -5.53
N CYS A 270 12.67 -7.83 -4.26
CA CYS A 270 12.15 -8.64 -3.17
C CYS A 270 10.75 -8.17 -2.76
N ARG A 271 9.81 -9.11 -2.68
CA ARG A 271 8.45 -8.86 -2.18
C ARG A 271 8.49 -8.55 -0.69
N GLN A 272 7.94 -7.40 -0.32
CA GLN A 272 7.87 -7.02 1.10
C GLN A 272 6.60 -7.56 1.74
N GLY A 273 6.72 -8.13 2.94
CA GLY A 273 5.58 -8.70 3.64
C GLY A 273 5.79 -8.88 5.14
N LEU A 274 4.71 -9.27 5.81
CA LEU A 274 4.70 -9.75 7.18
C LEU A 274 4.86 -11.27 7.18
N GLY A 275 5.25 -11.85 8.33
CA GLY A 275 5.41 -13.30 8.48
C GLY A 275 6.87 -13.74 8.57
N VAL A 276 7.82 -12.79 8.58
CA VAL A 276 9.23 -13.09 8.78
C VAL A 276 9.45 -13.87 10.09
N PRO A 277 10.19 -15.00 10.06
CA PRO A 277 10.37 -15.84 11.24
C PRO A 277 11.28 -15.19 12.29
N SER A 278 12.16 -14.26 11.87
CA SER A 278 13.13 -13.59 12.75
C SER A 278 13.53 -12.22 12.19
N PRO A 279 13.77 -11.21 13.04
CA PRO A 279 14.37 -9.93 12.62
C PRO A 279 15.78 -10.09 12.00
N LEU A 280 16.40 -11.26 12.14
CA LEU A 280 17.71 -11.58 11.58
C LEU A 280 17.61 -12.26 10.20
N TRP A 281 16.44 -12.21 9.55
CA TRP A 281 16.19 -12.79 8.23
C TRP A 281 17.19 -12.32 7.18
N SER A 282 17.40 -11.02 7.04
CA SER A 282 18.34 -10.47 6.05
C SER A 282 19.78 -10.96 6.30
N LYS A 283 20.16 -11.11 7.58
CA LYS A 283 21.47 -11.64 7.96
C LYS A 283 21.60 -13.11 7.55
N ALA A 284 20.62 -13.95 7.86
CA ALA A 284 20.61 -15.36 7.46
C ALA A 284 20.67 -15.50 5.93
N ALA A 285 19.81 -14.76 5.21
CA ALA A 285 19.77 -14.77 3.74
C ALA A 285 21.10 -14.35 3.11
N THR A 286 21.73 -13.27 3.58
CA THR A 286 23.01 -12.80 3.05
C THR A 286 24.14 -13.79 3.31
N GLN A 287 24.16 -14.44 4.47
CA GLN A 287 25.14 -15.49 4.81
C GLN A 287 24.95 -16.74 3.94
N ALA A 288 23.72 -17.16 3.73
CA ALA A 288 23.40 -18.32 2.91
C ALA A 288 23.73 -18.08 1.42
N ILE A 289 23.40 -16.91 0.87
CA ILE A 289 23.80 -16.51 -0.50
C ILE A 289 25.33 -16.48 -0.64
N ALA A 290 26.05 -15.93 0.36
CA ALA A 290 27.52 -15.89 0.33
C ALA A 290 28.15 -17.28 0.44
N ALA A 291 27.52 -18.23 1.14
CA ALA A 291 27.96 -19.62 1.20
C ALA A 291 27.76 -20.32 -0.16
N LEU A 292 26.60 -20.14 -0.80
CA LEU A 292 26.33 -20.67 -2.13
C LEU A 292 27.33 -20.12 -3.18
N ALA A 293 27.65 -18.83 -3.11
CA ALA A 293 28.63 -18.22 -4.01
C ALA A 293 30.03 -18.86 -3.88
N LYS A 294 30.42 -19.31 -2.68
CA LYS A 294 31.70 -20.01 -2.45
C LYS A 294 31.66 -21.46 -2.97
N LEU A 295 30.49 -22.09 -3.02
CA LEU A 295 30.32 -23.39 -3.66
C LEU A 295 30.41 -23.30 -5.18
N GLY A 296 30.15 -22.13 -5.76
CA GLY A 296 30.23 -21.88 -7.19
C GLY A 296 29.03 -22.41 -7.99
N GLY A 297 28.00 -22.98 -7.37
CA GLY A 297 26.80 -23.48 -8.04
C GLY A 297 25.83 -24.15 -7.07
N GLY A 298 24.57 -24.34 -7.53
CA GLY A 298 23.50 -24.94 -6.77
C GLY A 298 22.39 -23.96 -6.38
N SER A 299 21.70 -24.25 -5.29
CA SER A 299 20.60 -23.42 -4.81
C SER A 299 20.65 -23.24 -3.29
N VAL A 300 20.14 -22.11 -2.81
CA VAL A 300 19.84 -21.92 -1.40
C VAL A 300 18.38 -21.49 -1.25
N THR A 301 17.65 -22.21 -0.43
CA THR A 301 16.24 -21.96 -0.11
C THR A 301 16.12 -21.66 1.38
N LEU A 302 15.57 -20.50 1.71
CA LEU A 302 15.11 -20.18 3.05
C LEU A 302 13.58 -20.25 3.01
N SER A 303 12.99 -21.05 3.89
CA SER A 303 11.56 -21.18 4.05
C SER A 303 11.23 -21.10 5.54
N ASP A 304 10.64 -20.01 5.97
CA ASP A 304 10.54 -19.66 7.38
C ASP A 304 11.90 -19.78 8.10
N ALA A 305 12.04 -20.65 9.08
CA ALA A 305 13.27 -20.84 9.84
C ALA A 305 14.24 -21.90 9.24
N ASP A 306 13.83 -22.60 8.19
CA ASP A 306 14.62 -23.64 7.56
C ASP A 306 15.48 -23.06 6.43
N VAL A 307 16.76 -23.44 6.39
CA VAL A 307 17.74 -23.04 5.39
C VAL A 307 18.27 -24.28 4.69
N THR A 308 17.88 -24.51 3.47
CA THR A 308 18.37 -25.64 2.67
C THR A 308 19.40 -25.15 1.67
N LEU A 309 20.63 -25.65 1.78
CA LEU A 309 21.74 -25.39 0.86
C LEU A 309 22.01 -26.63 0.02
N THR A 310 21.68 -26.57 -1.27
CA THR A 310 21.84 -27.68 -2.20
C THR A 310 23.05 -27.40 -3.11
N ALA A 311 24.01 -28.30 -3.10
CA ALA A 311 25.15 -28.27 -4.01
C ALA A 311 24.95 -29.27 -5.18
N PRO A 312 25.35 -28.92 -6.41
CA PRO A 312 25.20 -29.81 -7.56
C PRO A 312 26.07 -31.05 -7.45
N ALA A 313 25.69 -32.10 -8.18
CA ALA A 313 26.50 -33.31 -8.29
C ALA A 313 27.91 -32.99 -8.84
N GLY A 314 28.92 -33.60 -8.22
CA GLY A 314 30.32 -33.35 -8.57
C GLY A 314 31.02 -32.24 -7.78
N THR A 315 30.31 -31.56 -6.87
CA THR A 315 30.92 -30.67 -5.87
C THR A 315 31.85 -31.47 -4.96
N ASP A 316 33.06 -30.93 -4.67
CA ASP A 316 34.00 -31.58 -3.73
C ASP A 316 33.37 -31.71 -2.33
N PRO A 317 33.18 -32.92 -1.79
CA PRO A 317 32.59 -33.16 -0.48
C PRO A 317 33.29 -32.40 0.64
N THR A 318 34.65 -32.31 0.60
CA THR A 318 35.43 -31.60 1.63
C THR A 318 35.15 -30.10 1.62
N LEU A 319 35.07 -29.51 0.44
CA LEU A 319 34.67 -28.10 0.28
C LEU A 319 33.25 -27.87 0.78
N PHE A 320 32.32 -28.78 0.41
CA PHE A 320 30.92 -28.72 0.84
C PHE A 320 30.80 -28.76 2.36
N ASP A 321 31.43 -29.75 3.02
CA ASP A 321 31.43 -29.89 4.47
C ASP A 321 32.04 -28.68 5.19
N THR A 322 33.11 -28.10 4.63
CA THR A 322 33.77 -26.90 5.19
C THR A 322 32.83 -25.69 5.13
N ILE A 323 32.14 -25.47 4.00
CA ILE A 323 31.28 -24.33 3.81
C ILE A 323 29.98 -24.47 4.64
N THR A 324 29.40 -25.66 4.65
CA THR A 324 28.17 -25.93 5.43
C THR A 324 28.41 -25.84 6.93
N SER A 325 29.49 -26.41 7.45
CA SER A 325 29.87 -26.29 8.87
C SER A 325 30.10 -24.83 9.29
N ARG A 326 30.72 -24.04 8.41
CA ARG A 326 30.90 -22.61 8.69
C ARG A 326 29.56 -21.86 8.64
N LEU A 327 28.71 -22.14 7.64
CA LEU A 327 27.40 -21.50 7.53
C LEU A 327 26.54 -21.83 8.76
N ASP A 328 26.52 -23.08 9.21
CA ASP A 328 25.80 -23.51 10.41
C ASP A 328 26.23 -22.73 11.67
N GLY A 329 27.53 -22.52 11.82
CA GLY A 329 28.07 -21.70 12.93
C GLY A 329 27.82 -20.20 12.80
N ASP A 330 27.66 -19.69 11.61
CA ASP A 330 27.46 -18.25 11.34
C ASP A 330 25.95 -17.87 11.35
N LEU A 331 25.04 -18.83 11.07
CA LEU A 331 23.59 -18.61 11.07
C LEU A 331 23.08 -18.21 12.46
N PRO A 332 22.10 -17.31 12.56
CA PRO A 332 21.41 -17.05 13.83
C PRO A 332 20.69 -18.30 14.35
N GLU A 333 20.70 -18.50 15.68
CA GLU A 333 20.17 -19.71 16.37
C GLU A 333 18.75 -20.14 15.99
N VAL A 334 17.95 -19.20 15.47
CA VAL A 334 16.56 -19.47 15.03
C VAL A 334 16.53 -20.30 13.75
N PHE A 335 17.58 -20.23 12.93
CA PHE A 335 17.63 -20.88 11.62
C PHE A 335 18.30 -22.24 11.69
N ALA A 336 17.68 -23.24 11.09
CA ALA A 336 18.20 -24.60 10.98
C ALA A 336 18.75 -24.84 9.57
N LEU A 337 20.02 -25.28 9.48
CA LEU A 337 20.64 -25.60 8.20
C LEU A 337 20.37 -27.06 7.80
N ASN A 338 19.90 -27.26 6.59
CA ASN A 338 19.75 -28.56 5.93
C ASN A 338 20.65 -28.62 4.68
N PRO A 339 21.87 -29.16 4.79
CA PRO A 339 22.80 -29.26 3.68
C PRO A 339 22.49 -30.49 2.81
N ILE A 340 22.39 -30.30 1.49
CA ILE A 340 22.14 -31.37 0.50
C ILE A 340 23.24 -31.34 -0.54
N LEU A 341 23.97 -32.45 -0.66
CA LEU A 341 24.91 -32.67 -1.76
C LEU A 341 24.24 -33.66 -2.74
N LEU A 342 23.92 -33.17 -3.94
CA LEU A 342 23.33 -34.01 -4.96
C LEU A 342 24.30 -35.07 -5.46
N VAL A 343 23.81 -36.27 -5.63
CA VAL A 343 24.56 -37.36 -6.25
C VAL A 343 24.16 -37.43 -7.72
N ALA A 344 25.13 -37.62 -8.61
CA ALA A 344 24.87 -37.82 -10.01
C ALA A 344 23.89 -39.03 -10.17
N PRO A 345 22.83 -38.88 -10.95
CA PRO A 345 21.92 -39.99 -11.19
C PRO A 345 22.72 -41.17 -11.79
N GLU A 346 22.59 -42.34 -11.17
CA GLU A 346 23.11 -43.57 -11.79
C GLU A 346 22.42 -43.73 -13.17
N THR A 347 23.20 -43.74 -14.22
CA THR A 347 22.68 -44.01 -15.56
C THR A 347 22.03 -45.41 -15.54
N PRO A 348 20.74 -45.54 -15.82
CA PRO A 348 20.11 -46.87 -15.88
C PRO A 348 20.86 -47.69 -16.93
N GLU A 349 21.34 -48.87 -16.59
CA GLU A 349 21.98 -49.80 -17.52
C GLU A 349 20.98 -50.40 -18.54
N ASP A 350 19.68 -50.13 -18.38
CA ASP A 350 18.63 -50.57 -19.29
C ASP A 350 18.06 -49.38 -20.09
N ASP A 351 17.79 -49.60 -21.39
CA ASP A 351 17.13 -48.73 -22.38
C ASP A 351 15.69 -48.29 -22.00
N ALA A 352 15.36 -48.29 -20.70
CA ALA A 352 14.08 -47.80 -20.20
C ALA A 352 14.01 -46.28 -20.28
N ALA A 353 13.13 -45.77 -21.13
CA ALA A 353 12.89 -44.34 -21.28
C ALA A 353 12.58 -43.72 -19.91
N ILE A 354 13.31 -42.68 -19.54
CA ILE A 354 13.10 -41.91 -18.29
C ILE A 354 11.63 -41.42 -18.31
N PRO A 355 10.86 -41.69 -17.25
CA PRO A 355 9.47 -41.23 -17.21
C PRO A 355 9.41 -39.70 -17.21
N GLU A 356 8.58 -39.16 -18.10
CA GLU A 356 8.39 -37.71 -18.24
C GLU A 356 6.90 -37.41 -18.37
N MET A 357 6.42 -36.38 -17.64
CA MET A 357 5.10 -35.83 -17.84
C MET A 357 5.23 -34.38 -18.33
N VAL A 358 4.53 -34.08 -19.41
CA VAL A 358 4.51 -32.74 -20.00
C VAL A 358 3.09 -32.19 -19.95
N ALA A 359 2.93 -31.00 -19.41
CA ALA A 359 1.71 -30.23 -19.48
C ALA A 359 1.96 -28.95 -20.27
N THR A 360 1.18 -28.70 -21.30
CA THR A 360 1.28 -27.50 -22.14
C THR A 360 0.03 -26.67 -22.00
N LEU A 361 0.20 -25.38 -21.68
CA LEU A 361 -0.85 -24.36 -21.65
C LEU A 361 -0.72 -23.47 -22.87
N SER A 362 -1.74 -23.45 -23.73
CA SER A 362 -1.77 -22.57 -24.90
C SER A 362 -2.19 -21.15 -24.54
N PRO A 363 -1.90 -20.13 -25.38
CA PRO A 363 -2.36 -18.76 -25.19
C PRO A 363 -3.90 -18.61 -25.11
N GLU A 364 -4.63 -19.55 -25.71
CA GLU A 364 -6.11 -19.59 -25.71
C GLU A 364 -6.68 -20.20 -24.42
N GLY A 365 -5.81 -20.67 -23.50
CA GLY A 365 -6.21 -21.28 -22.22
C GLY A 365 -6.37 -22.79 -22.25
N GLN A 366 -6.13 -23.46 -23.39
CA GLN A 366 -6.24 -24.91 -23.50
C GLN A 366 -5.02 -25.61 -22.90
N VAL A 367 -5.26 -26.71 -22.16
CA VAL A 367 -4.22 -27.47 -21.49
C VAL A 367 -4.17 -28.88 -22.00
N GLN A 368 -3.01 -29.33 -22.47
CA GLN A 368 -2.75 -30.72 -22.84
C GLN A 368 -1.77 -31.33 -21.84
N ILE A 369 -2.17 -32.45 -21.23
CA ILE A 369 -1.35 -33.21 -20.28
C ILE A 369 -1.02 -34.56 -20.86
N ARG A 370 0.28 -34.87 -20.98
CA ARG A 370 0.79 -36.15 -21.48
C ARG A 370 1.77 -36.75 -20.50
N GLY A 371 1.80 -38.08 -20.39
CA GLY A 371 2.80 -38.75 -19.57
C GLY A 371 2.26 -39.94 -18.80
N PRO A 372 3.10 -40.60 -18.01
CA PRO A 372 2.72 -41.80 -17.27
C PRO A 372 2.04 -41.41 -15.94
N VAL A 373 1.09 -42.28 -15.55
CA VAL A 373 0.44 -42.26 -14.22
C VAL A 373 0.42 -43.67 -13.63
N ILE A 374 0.58 -43.80 -12.33
CA ILE A 374 0.75 -45.09 -11.67
C ILE A 374 -0.55 -45.94 -11.60
N SER A 375 -1.70 -45.33 -11.69
CA SER A 375 -2.98 -46.04 -11.54
C SER A 375 -4.15 -45.26 -12.11
N PRO A 376 -5.30 -45.91 -12.37
CA PRO A 376 -6.53 -45.24 -12.79
C PRO A 376 -7.06 -44.25 -11.74
N ARG A 377 -6.75 -44.46 -10.47
CA ARG A 377 -7.08 -43.51 -9.40
C ARG A 377 -6.22 -42.25 -9.51
N ALA A 378 -4.92 -42.41 -9.73
CA ALA A 378 -4.00 -41.30 -9.94
C ALA A 378 -4.40 -40.48 -11.19
N GLN A 379 -4.80 -41.13 -12.26
CA GLN A 379 -5.30 -40.47 -13.47
C GLN A 379 -6.53 -39.62 -13.19
N ARG A 380 -7.51 -40.13 -12.44
CA ARG A 380 -8.70 -39.38 -12.05
C ARG A 380 -8.35 -38.18 -11.12
N THR A 381 -7.42 -38.37 -10.20
CA THR A 381 -6.95 -37.29 -9.33
C THR A 381 -6.32 -36.18 -10.17
N LEU A 382 -5.42 -36.52 -11.10
CA LEU A 382 -4.79 -35.55 -12.01
C LEU A 382 -5.83 -34.81 -12.85
N GLN A 383 -6.80 -35.54 -13.41
CA GLN A 383 -7.90 -34.99 -14.21
C GLN A 383 -8.76 -34.01 -13.39
N THR A 384 -9.21 -34.45 -12.22
CA THR A 384 -10.06 -33.60 -11.34
C THR A 384 -9.34 -32.33 -10.93
N PHE A 385 -8.06 -32.46 -10.60
CA PHE A 385 -7.24 -31.29 -10.26
C PHE A 385 -7.07 -30.34 -11.45
N ALA A 386 -6.74 -30.88 -12.63
CA ALA A 386 -6.60 -30.09 -13.84
C ALA A 386 -7.92 -29.34 -14.18
N TYR A 387 -9.07 -30.03 -14.08
CA TYR A 387 -10.39 -29.42 -14.30
C TYR A 387 -10.70 -28.32 -13.30
N ALA A 388 -10.31 -28.50 -12.04
CA ALA A 388 -10.53 -27.49 -11.02
C ALA A 388 -9.67 -26.22 -11.23
N VAL A 389 -8.51 -26.37 -11.86
CA VAL A 389 -7.54 -25.29 -12.04
C VAL A 389 -7.72 -24.56 -13.36
N PHE A 390 -8.01 -25.30 -14.45
CA PHE A 390 -8.04 -24.76 -15.82
C PHE A 390 -9.44 -24.75 -16.47
N GLY A 391 -10.42 -25.42 -15.86
CA GLY A 391 -11.73 -25.63 -16.47
C GLY A 391 -11.88 -26.99 -17.13
N SER A 392 -13.10 -27.54 -17.15
CA SER A 392 -13.33 -28.90 -17.67
C SER A 392 -13.35 -28.98 -19.20
N GLU A 393 -13.63 -27.88 -19.89
CA GLU A 393 -13.74 -27.81 -21.34
C GLU A 393 -12.38 -27.64 -22.04
N ASP A 394 -11.40 -27.09 -21.30
CA ASP A 394 -10.10 -26.71 -21.84
C ASP A 394 -8.98 -27.71 -21.55
N VAL A 395 -9.29 -28.84 -20.90
CA VAL A 395 -8.26 -29.82 -20.48
C VAL A 395 -8.35 -31.13 -21.28
N TYR A 396 -7.25 -31.49 -21.91
CA TYR A 396 -7.07 -32.71 -22.69
C TYR A 396 -6.01 -33.61 -22.04
N LEU A 397 -6.41 -34.81 -21.60
CA LEU A 397 -5.50 -35.78 -20.99
C LEU A 397 -5.14 -36.89 -22.00
N SER A 398 -3.84 -37.13 -22.17
CA SER A 398 -3.26 -38.22 -22.93
C SER A 398 -2.24 -38.98 -22.06
N THR A 399 -2.73 -39.54 -20.94
CA THR A 399 -1.91 -40.25 -19.97
C THR A 399 -1.90 -41.75 -20.21
N LYS A 400 -0.79 -42.41 -19.83
CA LYS A 400 -0.61 -43.87 -19.94
C LYS A 400 -0.38 -44.45 -18.53
N LEU A 401 -0.89 -45.63 -18.27
CA LEU A 401 -0.58 -46.37 -17.05
C LEU A 401 0.83 -46.94 -17.15
N GLN A 402 1.65 -46.67 -16.12
CA GLN A 402 3.01 -47.17 -16.01
C GLN A 402 3.30 -47.51 -14.55
N ASP A 403 3.73 -48.73 -14.31
CA ASP A 403 4.20 -49.17 -13.00
C ASP A 403 5.60 -48.62 -12.72
N ASN A 404 6.01 -48.63 -11.45
CA ASN A 404 7.36 -48.24 -11.00
C ASN A 404 7.74 -46.78 -11.31
N LEU A 405 6.77 -45.87 -11.21
CA LEU A 405 7.08 -44.44 -11.26
C LEU A 405 7.82 -44.00 -9.98
N PRO A 406 8.70 -42.99 -10.07
CA PRO A 406 9.45 -42.49 -8.92
C PRO A 406 8.55 -42.02 -7.75
N GLU A 407 9.06 -42.12 -6.54
CA GLU A 407 8.36 -41.62 -5.35
C GLU A 407 8.06 -40.12 -5.52
N GLY A 408 6.89 -39.66 -5.06
CA GLY A 408 6.45 -38.28 -5.20
C GLY A 408 6.01 -37.87 -6.62
N TRP A 409 5.98 -38.79 -7.59
CA TRP A 409 5.60 -38.48 -8.99
C TRP A 409 4.28 -37.72 -9.09
N MET A 410 3.24 -38.16 -8.41
CA MET A 410 1.94 -37.50 -8.45
C MET A 410 1.96 -36.14 -7.78
N VAL A 411 2.72 -35.98 -6.70
CA VAL A 411 2.84 -34.69 -6.00
C VAL A 411 3.53 -33.69 -6.92
N ARG A 412 4.63 -34.09 -7.58
CA ARG A 412 5.31 -33.25 -8.58
C ARG A 412 4.39 -32.90 -9.74
N SER A 413 3.62 -33.88 -10.25
CA SER A 413 2.67 -33.64 -11.33
C SER A 413 1.58 -32.62 -10.95
N LEU A 414 1.03 -32.71 -9.75
CA LEU A 414 0.01 -31.76 -9.28
C LEU A 414 0.62 -30.38 -8.97
N ALA A 415 1.84 -30.35 -8.43
CA ALA A 415 2.57 -29.10 -8.16
C ALA A 415 2.91 -28.34 -9.45
N SER A 416 3.36 -29.07 -10.51
CA SER A 416 3.66 -28.49 -11.81
C SER A 416 2.43 -27.88 -12.48
N LEU A 417 1.26 -28.53 -12.41
CA LEU A 417 0.00 -27.96 -12.90
C LEU A 417 -0.42 -26.72 -12.13
N ALA A 418 -0.24 -26.72 -10.81
CA ALA A 418 -0.52 -25.53 -9.99
C ALA A 418 0.41 -24.36 -10.33
N GLY A 419 1.68 -24.63 -10.63
CA GLY A 419 2.62 -23.63 -11.11
C GLY A 419 2.24 -23.13 -12.51
N LEU A 420 1.97 -24.03 -13.46
CA LEU A 420 1.59 -23.68 -14.83
C LEU A 420 0.34 -22.78 -14.89
N SER A 421 -0.61 -22.96 -13.98
CA SER A 421 -1.81 -22.12 -13.89
C SER A 421 -1.55 -20.64 -13.57
N LYS A 422 -0.34 -20.28 -13.18
CA LYS A 422 0.05 -18.90 -12.93
C LYS A 422 0.55 -18.18 -14.19
N LEU A 423 0.68 -18.90 -15.29
CA LEU A 423 1.12 -18.38 -16.58
C LEU A 423 -0.06 -18.09 -17.51
N ASN A 424 0.18 -17.27 -18.52
CA ASN A 424 -0.75 -17.07 -19.63
C ASN A 424 -0.57 -18.15 -20.70
N SER A 425 0.66 -18.62 -20.89
CA SER A 425 1.00 -19.76 -21.74
C SER A 425 2.34 -20.35 -21.32
N GLY A 426 2.54 -21.64 -21.55
CA GLY A 426 3.82 -22.25 -21.16
C GLY A 426 3.78 -23.77 -21.16
N ILE A 427 4.88 -24.35 -20.71
CA ILE A 427 5.10 -25.78 -20.61
C ILE A 427 5.63 -26.10 -19.22
N ALA A 428 5.10 -27.13 -18.61
CA ALA A 428 5.62 -27.72 -17.40
C ALA A 428 6.05 -29.16 -17.68
N THR A 429 7.30 -29.46 -17.45
CA THR A 429 7.90 -30.79 -17.60
C THR A 429 8.24 -31.35 -16.23
N VAL A 430 7.79 -32.54 -15.94
CA VAL A 430 8.09 -33.30 -14.72
C VAL A 430 8.97 -34.46 -15.05
N SER A 431 10.15 -34.47 -14.49
CA SER A 431 11.13 -35.56 -14.52
C SER A 431 11.19 -36.30 -13.17
N PRO A 432 11.92 -37.42 -13.06
CA PRO A 432 12.05 -38.15 -11.79
C PRO A 432 12.45 -37.30 -10.59
N ASN A 433 13.33 -36.34 -10.77
CA ASN A 433 13.93 -35.57 -9.68
C ASN A 433 13.71 -34.06 -9.78
N ALA A 434 13.18 -33.55 -10.90
CA ALA A 434 13.06 -32.11 -11.13
C ALA A 434 11.73 -31.74 -11.81
N ILE A 435 11.41 -30.46 -11.75
CA ILE A 435 10.31 -29.82 -12.48
C ILE A 435 10.87 -28.63 -13.23
N ASP A 436 10.60 -28.55 -14.53
CA ASP A 436 10.95 -27.40 -15.36
C ASP A 436 9.67 -26.70 -15.82
N ILE A 437 9.55 -25.39 -15.57
CA ILE A 437 8.41 -24.59 -16.00
C ILE A 437 8.92 -23.41 -16.81
N THR A 438 8.53 -23.36 -18.08
CA THR A 438 8.85 -22.27 -18.98
C THR A 438 7.57 -21.63 -19.50
N GLY A 439 7.55 -20.30 -19.66
CA GLY A 439 6.38 -19.66 -20.25
C GLY A 439 6.30 -18.15 -20.07
N LEU A 440 5.15 -17.63 -20.52
CA LEU A 440 4.87 -16.20 -20.60
C LEU A 440 3.77 -15.79 -19.62
N THR A 441 3.90 -14.61 -19.05
CA THR A 441 2.93 -14.08 -18.08
C THR A 441 2.80 -12.57 -18.16
N GLY A 442 1.58 -12.05 -17.96
CA GLY A 442 1.31 -10.64 -17.71
C GLY A 442 1.41 -10.25 -16.22
N ARG A 443 1.86 -11.13 -15.33
CA ARG A 443 1.96 -10.85 -13.89
C ARG A 443 3.42 -10.86 -13.43
N ARG A 444 3.92 -9.74 -12.95
CA ARG A 444 5.31 -9.59 -12.46
C ARG A 444 5.66 -10.52 -11.29
N SER A 445 4.66 -10.92 -10.48
CA SER A 445 4.85 -11.83 -9.33
C SER A 445 4.83 -13.32 -9.70
N ALA A 446 4.47 -13.68 -10.93
CA ALA A 446 4.18 -15.08 -11.29
C ALA A 446 5.35 -16.04 -10.99
N LYS A 447 6.59 -15.66 -11.28
CA LYS A 447 7.78 -16.49 -10.98
C LYS A 447 7.89 -16.81 -9.49
N THR A 448 7.75 -15.78 -8.64
CA THR A 448 7.78 -15.93 -7.18
C THR A 448 6.61 -16.78 -6.67
N ASP A 449 5.40 -16.55 -7.20
CA ASP A 449 4.20 -17.30 -6.80
C ASP A 449 4.34 -18.80 -7.17
N ILE A 450 4.91 -19.10 -8.36
CA ILE A 450 5.20 -20.47 -8.79
C ILE A 450 6.24 -21.13 -7.86
N ALA A 451 7.37 -20.45 -7.61
CA ALA A 451 8.40 -20.96 -6.72
C ALA A 451 7.85 -21.28 -5.33
N GLN A 452 7.03 -20.38 -4.77
CA GLN A 452 6.38 -20.58 -3.48
C GLN A 452 5.45 -21.81 -3.48
N ILE A 453 4.64 -22.00 -4.53
CA ILE A 453 3.76 -23.17 -4.69
C ILE A 453 4.58 -24.46 -4.73
N LEU A 454 5.69 -24.46 -5.46
CA LEU A 454 6.54 -25.65 -5.59
C LEU A 454 7.22 -25.99 -4.26
N ILE A 455 7.78 -25.01 -3.57
CA ILE A 455 8.41 -25.19 -2.25
C ILE A 455 7.40 -25.69 -1.22
N ASP A 456 6.22 -25.07 -1.13
CA ASP A 456 5.16 -25.48 -0.20
C ASP A 456 4.70 -26.95 -0.40
N ARG A 457 4.63 -27.40 -1.64
CA ARG A 457 4.13 -28.74 -1.98
C ARG A 457 5.20 -29.83 -2.00
N LEU A 458 6.42 -29.49 -2.32
CA LEU A 458 7.51 -30.45 -2.54
C LEU A 458 8.58 -30.41 -1.44
N GLY A 459 8.58 -29.36 -0.61
CA GLY A 459 9.61 -29.08 0.38
C GLY A 459 10.77 -28.25 -0.15
N ASP A 460 11.57 -27.73 0.77
CA ASP A 460 12.63 -26.72 0.52
C ASP A 460 13.80 -27.26 -0.30
N GLY A 461 14.03 -28.58 -0.29
CA GLY A 461 15.05 -29.28 -1.08
C GLY A 461 14.63 -29.68 -2.49
N ALA A 462 13.42 -29.26 -2.94
CA ALA A 462 12.94 -29.62 -4.25
C ALA A 462 13.74 -28.96 -5.38
N GLU A 463 14.14 -29.77 -6.36
CA GLU A 463 14.82 -29.27 -7.55
C GLU A 463 13.77 -28.87 -8.60
N PHE A 464 13.83 -27.61 -9.00
CA PHE A 464 13.01 -27.07 -10.10
C PHE A 464 13.69 -25.90 -10.79
N GLU A 465 13.34 -25.69 -12.04
CA GLU A 465 13.79 -24.58 -12.85
C GLU A 465 12.63 -23.75 -13.37
N LEU A 466 12.74 -22.41 -13.32
CA LEU A 466 11.71 -21.49 -13.73
C LEU A 466 12.23 -20.49 -14.75
N GLU A 467 11.80 -20.63 -16.00
CA GLU A 467 12.06 -19.68 -17.08
C GLU A 467 10.76 -18.93 -17.43
N VAL A 468 10.38 -17.99 -16.55
CA VAL A 468 9.14 -17.24 -16.66
C VAL A 468 9.44 -15.82 -17.14
N THR A 469 8.93 -15.48 -18.31
CA THR A 469 9.10 -14.17 -18.93
C THR A 469 7.84 -13.32 -18.76
N TYR A 470 8.00 -12.13 -18.19
CA TYR A 470 6.93 -11.13 -18.12
C TYR A 470 6.80 -10.42 -19.46
N LEU A 471 5.57 -10.35 -19.98
CA LEU A 471 5.23 -9.56 -21.15
C LEU A 471 4.19 -8.50 -20.77
N GLU A 472 4.53 -7.26 -21.01
CA GLU A 472 3.65 -6.11 -20.74
C GLU A 472 2.35 -6.17 -21.56
N GLU A 473 2.40 -6.72 -22.76
CA GLU A 473 1.24 -6.91 -23.63
C GLU A 473 0.17 -7.86 -23.02
N LEU A 474 0.57 -8.75 -22.12
CA LEU A 474 -0.31 -9.67 -21.40
C LEU A 474 -0.76 -9.11 -20.05
N ASP A 475 -0.21 -7.97 -19.61
CA ASP A 475 -0.58 -7.34 -18.35
C ASP A 475 -1.89 -6.55 -18.53
N PRO A 476 -3.00 -6.96 -17.89
CA PRO A 476 -4.28 -6.26 -18.01
C PRO A 476 -4.20 -4.80 -17.54
N LEU A 477 -3.26 -4.49 -16.62
CA LEU A 477 -3.08 -3.15 -16.08
C LEU A 477 -2.33 -2.25 -17.05
N ALA A 478 -1.32 -2.77 -17.75
CA ALA A 478 -0.55 -2.00 -18.72
C ALA A 478 -1.33 -1.67 -20.00
N ARG A 479 -2.39 -2.43 -20.30
CA ARG A 479 -3.25 -2.22 -21.49
C ARG A 479 -4.41 -1.24 -21.29
N MET A 480 -4.58 -0.70 -20.09
CA MET A 480 -5.64 0.28 -19.85
C MET A 480 -5.29 1.61 -20.56
N LEU A 481 -6.10 2.00 -21.53
CA LEU A 481 -5.96 3.28 -22.24
C LEU A 481 -6.11 4.44 -21.26
N ASN A 482 -5.29 5.46 -21.40
CA ASN A 482 -5.52 6.73 -20.71
C ASN A 482 -6.70 7.48 -21.33
N GLY A 483 -7.21 8.53 -20.64
CA GLY A 483 -8.38 9.26 -21.13
C GLY A 483 -8.21 9.88 -22.52
N ALA A 484 -7.00 10.35 -22.89
CA ALA A 484 -6.70 10.91 -24.19
C ALA A 484 -6.62 9.84 -25.28
N GLU A 485 -5.99 8.71 -25.00
CA GLU A 485 -5.92 7.55 -25.89
C GLU A 485 -7.32 6.95 -26.11
N CYS A 486 -8.13 6.81 -25.06
CA CYS A 486 -9.50 6.35 -25.17
C CYS A 486 -10.35 7.26 -26.06
N VAL A 487 -10.25 8.59 -25.88
CA VAL A 487 -10.94 9.56 -26.75
C VAL A 487 -10.43 9.49 -28.18
N ALA A 488 -9.14 9.32 -28.39
CA ALA A 488 -8.56 9.17 -29.73
C ALA A 488 -9.08 7.89 -30.41
N GLU A 489 -9.12 6.78 -29.72
CA GLU A 489 -9.60 5.50 -30.25
C GLU A 489 -11.11 5.51 -30.52
N ILE A 490 -11.91 6.07 -29.60
CA ILE A 490 -13.35 6.30 -29.82
C ILE A 490 -13.57 7.21 -31.06
N THR A 491 -12.76 8.27 -31.21
CA THR A 491 -12.86 9.19 -32.32
C THR A 491 -12.51 8.50 -33.64
N ASP A 492 -11.48 7.65 -33.64
CA ASP A 492 -11.08 6.88 -34.80
C ASP A 492 -12.16 5.87 -35.21
N LEU A 493 -12.68 5.09 -34.28
CA LEU A 493 -13.78 4.16 -34.50
C LEU A 493 -15.05 4.87 -35.03
N ALA A 494 -15.41 6.01 -34.43
CA ALA A 494 -16.55 6.81 -34.87
C ALA A 494 -16.32 7.51 -36.23
N SER A 495 -15.06 7.76 -36.62
CA SER A 495 -14.72 8.31 -37.90
C SER A 495 -14.82 7.26 -39.04
N GLN A 496 -14.49 6.01 -38.75
CA GLN A 496 -14.57 4.91 -39.69
C GLN A 496 -16.02 4.51 -39.96
N ASN A 497 -16.87 4.52 -38.90
CA ASN A 497 -18.28 4.16 -38.98
C ASN A 497 -19.13 5.24 -38.28
N LYS A 498 -19.73 6.14 -39.07
CA LYS A 498 -20.57 7.21 -38.50
C LYS A 498 -21.79 6.62 -37.78
N ILE A 499 -21.95 7.00 -36.52
CA ILE A 499 -23.16 6.64 -35.74
C ILE A 499 -24.36 7.38 -36.32
N LYS A 500 -25.36 6.62 -36.80
CA LYS A 500 -26.61 7.11 -37.39
C LYS A 500 -27.78 6.62 -36.59
N PHE A 501 -28.81 7.44 -36.56
CA PHE A 501 -30.10 7.09 -35.97
C PHE A 501 -31.12 6.81 -37.07
N GLU A 502 -32.06 5.94 -36.81
CA GLU A 502 -33.20 5.72 -37.72
C GLU A 502 -33.98 7.05 -37.93
N PRO A 503 -34.45 7.35 -39.10
CA PRO A 503 -35.16 8.60 -39.38
C PRO A 503 -36.35 8.80 -38.45
N GLY A 504 -36.34 9.90 -37.66
CA GLY A 504 -37.42 10.26 -36.72
C GLY A 504 -37.47 9.41 -35.44
N SER A 505 -36.41 8.66 -35.14
CA SER A 505 -36.31 7.79 -33.96
C SER A 505 -35.02 8.08 -33.17
N ALA A 506 -34.99 7.72 -31.88
CA ALA A 506 -33.80 7.69 -31.04
C ALA A 506 -33.07 6.33 -31.12
N ASN A 507 -33.53 5.40 -31.95
CA ASN A 507 -32.90 4.10 -32.13
C ASN A 507 -31.70 4.21 -33.06
N LEU A 508 -30.63 3.49 -32.72
CA LEU A 508 -29.46 3.33 -33.59
C LEU A 508 -29.83 2.46 -34.82
N ASP A 509 -29.34 2.84 -35.96
CA ASP A 509 -29.41 2.00 -37.15
C ASP A 509 -28.52 0.72 -36.96
N GLY A 510 -28.76 -0.35 -37.77
CA GLY A 510 -28.12 -1.67 -37.57
C GLY A 510 -26.60 -1.60 -37.52
N ASP A 511 -25.99 -0.89 -38.49
CA ASP A 511 -24.51 -0.76 -38.60
C ASP A 511 -23.93 0.09 -37.47
N SER A 512 -24.70 1.03 -36.93
CA SER A 512 -24.28 1.88 -35.80
C SER A 512 -24.32 1.17 -34.46
N ARG A 513 -25.12 0.11 -34.31
CA ARG A 513 -25.10 -0.73 -33.10
C ARG A 513 -23.77 -1.45 -32.92
N ASP A 514 -23.23 -2.01 -34.01
CA ASP A 514 -21.95 -2.70 -33.98
C ASP A 514 -20.81 -1.74 -33.64
N THR A 515 -20.88 -0.49 -34.15
CA THR A 515 -19.91 0.57 -33.80
C THR A 515 -20.01 0.96 -32.34
N VAL A 516 -21.21 1.16 -31.80
CA VAL A 516 -21.41 1.48 -30.37
C VAL A 516 -21.01 0.34 -29.48
N GLN A 517 -21.23 -0.91 -29.89
CA GLN A 517 -20.79 -2.09 -29.16
C GLN A 517 -19.26 -2.27 -29.17
N ALA A 518 -18.58 -1.85 -30.25
CA ALA A 518 -17.12 -1.83 -30.33
C ALA A 518 -16.48 -0.71 -29.47
N ILE A 519 -17.24 0.37 -29.19
CA ILE A 519 -16.81 1.47 -28.31
C ILE A 519 -17.04 1.16 -26.83
N ALA A 520 -18.04 0.34 -26.49
CA ALA A 520 -18.43 -0.01 -25.13
C ALA A 520 -17.54 -1.09 -24.51
#